data_ba26565599161ef02e98bb2a9ee961e4
#
_entry.id   ba26565599161ef02e98bb2a9ee961e4
#
_cell.length_a   1.000
_cell.length_b   1.000
_cell.length_c   1.000
_cell.angle_alpha   90.00
_cell.angle_beta   90.00
_cell.angle_gamma   90.00
#
_symmetry.space_group_name_H-M   'P 1'
#
loop_
_entity.id
_entity.type
_entity.pdbx_description
1 polymer ?
#
loop_
_entity_poly.entity_id
_entity_poly.type
_entity_poly.pdbx_seq_one_letter_code
_entity_poly.pdbx_strand_id
1 'polypeptide(L)'
;MIDRITEQPFCQTRVMCRAVDNLELLLSQPNESVDLIYCDILYGTGRNFGDYQDLKPIRSEIENHYLPRLIEMKRVLKQNGSIYLQMDCKINHWMRCLMDDVFGYKNFKNEIIWYYMNKIPDTRKKMFTQSNDVILFYAMGDYTFNTIEDARAKPIVVSKIKKVNGKKIYVKDDDGKGIYEVRDSRVADSVVNIPMLHCQPERTGYPTQKPKELISRFILASTNEGDTVADYYLGSGTTAVVCKELSRNFIGCDINPKAIEITNARLDAVS
;
A
#
# COMPACT_ATOMS: atom_id res chain seq x y z
N MET A 1 41.35 -26.70 -13.58
CA MET A 1 40.76 -25.40 -13.94
C MET A 1 39.43 -25.33 -13.20
N ILE A 2 39.40 -24.57 -12.12
CA ILE A 2 38.18 -24.40 -11.29
C ILE A 2 37.52 -23.11 -11.78
N ASP A 3 36.33 -23.24 -12.40
CA ASP A 3 35.56 -22.12 -12.84
C ASP A 3 35.13 -21.30 -11.64
N ARG A 4 35.59 -20.05 -11.58
CA ARG A 4 35.12 -19.05 -10.62
C ARG A 4 33.70 -18.63 -11.04
N ILE A 5 32.72 -19.08 -10.25
CA ILE A 5 31.39 -18.49 -10.28
C ILE A 5 31.57 -17.05 -9.76
N THR A 6 31.47 -16.10 -10.66
CA THR A 6 31.39 -14.67 -10.31
C THR A 6 30.03 -14.43 -9.66
N GLU A 7 30.02 -14.28 -8.34
CA GLU A 7 28.86 -13.76 -7.63
C GLU A 7 28.55 -12.37 -8.21
N GLN A 8 27.35 -12.22 -8.75
CA GLN A 8 26.84 -10.89 -9.12
C GLN A 8 26.69 -10.07 -7.83
N PRO A 9 27.12 -8.79 -7.81
CA PRO A 9 26.96 -7.96 -6.64
C PRO A 9 25.47 -7.81 -6.34
N PHE A 10 25.06 -8.14 -5.12
CA PHE A 10 23.74 -7.81 -4.57
C PHE A 10 23.45 -6.36 -4.88
N CYS A 11 22.37 -6.11 -5.63
CA CYS A 11 21.91 -4.76 -5.93
C CYS A 11 21.57 -4.08 -4.60
N GLN A 12 22.40 -3.13 -4.16
CA GLN A 12 22.14 -2.38 -2.93
C GLN A 12 20.86 -1.58 -3.10
N THR A 13 19.83 -1.92 -2.34
CA THR A 13 18.57 -1.19 -2.28
C THR A 13 18.84 0.27 -1.90
N ARG A 14 18.39 1.21 -2.73
CA ARG A 14 18.52 2.64 -2.45
C ARG A 14 17.31 3.12 -1.67
N VAL A 15 17.53 3.64 -0.47
CA VAL A 15 16.47 4.24 0.36
C VAL A 15 16.82 5.70 0.60
N MET A 16 15.91 6.60 0.22
CA MET A 16 16.04 8.04 0.39
C MET A 16 14.83 8.61 1.12
N CYS A 17 15.07 9.21 2.29
CA CYS A 17 14.05 9.89 3.08
C CYS A 17 14.48 11.34 3.34
N ARG A 18 13.58 12.31 3.13
CA ARG A 18 13.88 13.75 3.27
C ARG A 18 12.86 14.47 4.14
N ALA A 19 13.33 15.41 4.96
CA ALA A 19 12.48 16.33 5.71
C ALA A 19 12.16 17.56 4.85
N VAL A 20 11.15 17.45 3.97
CA VAL A 20 10.71 18.49 3.03
C VAL A 20 9.22 18.39 2.76
N ASP A 21 8.60 19.45 2.22
CA ASP A 21 7.25 19.39 1.69
C ASP A 21 7.18 18.41 0.52
N ASN A 22 6.12 17.63 0.47
CA ASN A 22 5.98 16.58 -0.55
C ASN A 22 5.86 17.14 -1.98
N LEU A 23 5.27 18.30 -2.17
CA LEU A 23 5.22 18.94 -3.49
C LEU A 23 6.62 19.36 -3.97
N GLU A 24 7.48 19.83 -3.05
CA GLU A 24 8.89 20.16 -3.36
C GLU A 24 9.64 18.90 -3.81
N LEU A 25 9.50 17.79 -3.07
CA LEU A 25 10.12 16.52 -3.47
C LEU A 25 9.60 16.06 -4.81
N LEU A 26 8.28 16.07 -5.02
CA LEU A 26 7.64 15.66 -6.28
C LEU A 26 8.18 16.45 -7.47
N LEU A 27 8.25 17.79 -7.36
CA LEU A 27 8.76 18.67 -8.42
C LEU A 27 10.23 18.42 -8.75
N SER A 28 11.02 17.91 -7.81
CA SER A 28 12.43 17.58 -8.00
C SER A 28 12.67 16.22 -8.71
N GLN A 29 11.65 15.38 -8.80
CA GLN A 29 11.78 14.03 -9.35
C GLN A 29 11.61 14.00 -10.88
N PRO A 30 12.32 13.11 -11.57
CA PRO A 30 12.12 12.88 -13.00
C PRO A 30 10.72 12.34 -13.30
N ASN A 31 10.22 12.59 -14.50
CA ASN A 31 9.02 11.93 -15.01
C ASN A 31 9.22 10.41 -15.03
N GLU A 32 8.15 9.66 -14.82
CA GLU A 32 8.12 8.20 -15.00
C GLU A 32 9.26 7.46 -14.28
N SER A 33 9.57 7.89 -13.05
CA SER A 33 10.69 7.37 -12.25
C SER A 33 10.25 6.40 -11.13
N VAL A 34 8.95 6.29 -10.86
CA VAL A 34 8.38 5.52 -9.75
C VAL A 34 7.46 4.43 -10.26
N ASP A 35 7.63 3.19 -9.77
CA ASP A 35 6.79 2.04 -10.13
C ASP A 35 5.52 1.98 -9.30
N LEU A 36 5.63 2.31 -8.00
CA LEU A 36 4.51 2.30 -7.06
C LEU A 36 4.55 3.53 -6.18
N ILE A 37 3.40 4.20 -6.06
CA ILE A 37 3.16 5.20 -5.01
C ILE A 37 2.20 4.59 -3.99
N TYR A 38 2.59 4.60 -2.71
CA TYR A 38 1.69 4.35 -1.59
C TYR A 38 1.77 5.55 -0.65
N CYS A 39 0.62 6.11 -0.28
CA CYS A 39 0.56 7.21 0.67
C CYS A 39 -0.61 7.04 1.64
N ASP A 40 -0.33 7.13 2.94
CA ASP A 40 -1.30 7.30 4.01
C ASP A 40 -1.50 8.80 4.22
N ILE A 41 -2.42 9.40 3.46
CA ILE A 41 -2.57 10.85 3.36
C ILE A 41 -3.24 11.48 4.60
N LEU A 42 -3.26 12.81 4.71
CA LEU A 42 -3.98 13.51 5.76
C LEU A 42 -5.48 13.24 5.66
N TYR A 43 -6.11 12.93 6.80
CA TYR A 43 -7.48 12.42 6.83
C TYR A 43 -8.58 13.49 6.87
N GLY A 44 -8.20 14.77 6.86
CA GLY A 44 -9.17 15.88 6.93
C GLY A 44 -9.94 15.88 8.24
N THR A 45 -9.30 15.57 9.36
CA THR A 45 -9.93 15.57 10.68
C THR A 45 -9.98 16.95 11.32
N GLY A 46 -9.20 17.90 10.82
CA GLY A 46 -9.00 19.22 11.37
C GLY A 46 -8.25 19.24 12.70
N ARG A 47 -7.67 18.12 13.13
CA ARG A 47 -6.99 17.98 14.42
C ARG A 47 -5.53 18.39 14.34
N ASN A 48 -5.04 18.96 15.45
CA ASN A 48 -3.62 19.13 15.67
C ASN A 48 -3.10 17.90 16.43
N PHE A 49 -2.14 17.19 15.85
CA PHE A 49 -1.51 16.01 16.44
C PHE A 49 -0.20 16.35 17.16
N GLY A 50 0.13 17.65 17.30
CA GLY A 50 1.39 18.11 17.89
C GLY A 50 2.54 18.09 16.88
N ASP A 51 2.74 16.99 16.21
CA ASP A 51 3.78 16.82 15.19
C ASP A 51 3.35 17.37 13.81
N TYR A 52 2.05 17.45 13.54
CA TYR A 52 1.48 18.06 12.32
C TYR A 52 0.03 18.51 12.53
N GLN A 53 -0.41 19.48 11.70
CA GLN A 53 -1.79 19.94 11.62
C GLN A 53 -2.50 19.24 10.46
N ASP A 54 -3.58 18.51 10.76
CA ASP A 54 -4.41 17.90 9.72
C ASP A 54 -5.31 18.93 9.05
N LEU A 55 -5.65 18.69 7.78
CA LEU A 55 -6.56 19.53 7.01
C LEU A 55 -7.96 19.53 7.63
N LYS A 56 -8.71 20.61 7.42
CA LYS A 56 -10.12 20.62 7.77
C LYS A 56 -10.91 19.81 6.73
N PRO A 57 -12.04 19.19 7.11
CA PRO A 57 -12.92 18.47 6.19
C PRO A 57 -13.78 19.45 5.38
N ILE A 58 -13.13 20.34 4.65
CA ILE A 58 -13.73 21.33 3.77
C ILE A 58 -13.29 20.98 2.35
N ARG A 59 -14.25 20.74 1.46
CA ARG A 59 -13.99 20.25 0.11
C ARG A 59 -12.93 21.07 -0.63
N SER A 60 -13.07 22.38 -0.64
CA SER A 60 -12.12 23.26 -1.33
C SER A 60 -10.71 23.24 -0.75
N GLU A 61 -10.55 23.10 0.57
CA GLU A 61 -9.24 22.93 1.21
C GLU A 61 -8.59 21.60 0.79
N ILE A 62 -9.37 20.53 0.77
CA ILE A 62 -8.93 19.20 0.33
C ILE A 62 -8.51 19.23 -1.13
N GLU A 63 -9.37 19.75 -2.02
CA GLU A 63 -9.07 19.83 -3.45
C GLU A 63 -7.85 20.72 -3.75
N ASN A 64 -7.74 21.88 -3.13
CA ASN A 64 -6.60 22.79 -3.31
C ASN A 64 -5.27 22.16 -2.83
N HIS A 65 -5.30 21.38 -1.75
CA HIS A 65 -4.12 20.72 -1.25
C HIS A 65 -3.69 19.54 -2.13
N TYR A 66 -4.63 18.68 -2.50
CA TYR A 66 -4.30 17.42 -3.17
C TYR A 66 -4.16 17.53 -4.68
N LEU A 67 -4.91 18.39 -5.36
CA LEU A 67 -4.87 18.45 -6.82
C LEU A 67 -3.47 18.67 -7.40
N PRO A 68 -2.66 19.65 -6.96
CA PRO A 68 -1.32 19.84 -7.49
C PRO A 68 -0.41 18.64 -7.17
N ARG A 69 -0.57 18.01 -6.02
CA ARG A 69 0.20 16.83 -5.61
C ARG A 69 -0.16 15.59 -6.44
N LEU A 70 -1.42 15.37 -6.71
CA LEU A 70 -1.89 14.27 -7.54
C LEU A 70 -1.44 14.40 -9.00
N ILE A 71 -1.40 15.63 -9.54
CA ILE A 71 -0.86 15.91 -10.88
C ILE A 71 0.61 15.51 -10.93
N GLU A 72 1.40 15.90 -9.94
CA GLU A 72 2.81 15.57 -9.87
C GLU A 72 3.05 14.07 -9.56
N MET A 73 2.24 13.47 -8.70
CA MET A 73 2.28 12.00 -8.48
C MET A 73 2.04 11.24 -9.78
N LYS A 74 1.09 11.69 -10.61
CA LYS A 74 0.86 11.10 -11.93
C LYS A 74 2.06 11.30 -12.86
N ARG A 75 2.71 12.47 -12.83
CA ARG A 75 3.87 12.77 -13.68
C ARG A 75 5.07 11.89 -13.35
N VAL A 76 5.35 11.67 -12.06
CA VAL A 76 6.48 10.82 -11.63
C VAL A 76 6.19 9.33 -11.73
N LEU A 77 4.92 8.93 -11.75
CA LEU A 77 4.51 7.54 -11.87
C LEU A 77 4.77 7.04 -13.30
N LYS A 78 5.37 5.86 -13.44
CA LYS A 78 5.59 5.21 -14.75
C LYS A 78 4.26 4.93 -15.46
N GLN A 79 4.30 4.77 -16.78
CA GLN A 79 3.12 4.47 -17.61
C GLN A 79 2.48 3.11 -17.30
N ASN A 80 3.18 2.23 -16.62
CA ASN A 80 2.69 0.96 -16.07
C ASN A 80 2.70 0.93 -14.55
N GLY A 81 2.81 2.08 -13.91
CA GLY A 81 2.89 2.21 -12.45
C GLY A 81 1.53 2.14 -11.77
N SER A 82 1.57 1.94 -10.46
CA SER A 82 0.41 1.80 -9.59
C SER A 82 0.42 2.84 -8.47
N ILE A 83 -0.76 3.26 -8.01
CA ILE A 83 -0.90 4.15 -6.87
C ILE A 83 -1.99 3.68 -5.91
N TYR A 84 -1.66 3.65 -4.63
CA TYR A 84 -2.58 3.41 -3.51
C TYR A 84 -2.62 4.64 -2.62
N LEU A 85 -3.81 5.23 -2.44
CA LEU A 85 -4.02 6.31 -1.49
C LEU A 85 -4.93 5.86 -0.37
N GLN A 86 -4.41 5.84 0.85
CA GLN A 86 -5.15 5.50 2.06
C GLN A 86 -5.66 6.74 2.76
N MET A 87 -6.91 6.70 3.22
CA MET A 87 -7.59 7.80 3.88
C MET A 87 -8.78 7.36 4.73
N ASP A 88 -9.28 8.28 5.56
CA ASP A 88 -10.54 8.14 6.29
C ASP A 88 -11.74 8.31 5.35
N CYS A 89 -12.87 7.72 5.69
CA CYS A 89 -14.15 7.85 4.98
C CYS A 89 -14.67 9.28 4.88
N LYS A 90 -14.14 10.24 5.64
CA LYS A 90 -14.58 11.64 5.62
C LYS A 90 -14.30 12.35 4.30
N ILE A 91 -13.18 12.01 3.67
CA ILE A 91 -12.70 12.69 2.46
C ILE A 91 -12.63 11.77 1.24
N ASN A 92 -12.83 10.45 1.40
CA ASN A 92 -12.65 9.47 0.34
C ASN A 92 -13.47 9.76 -0.92
N HIS A 93 -14.70 10.26 -0.76
CA HIS A 93 -15.59 10.61 -1.87
C HIS A 93 -15.08 11.79 -2.69
N TRP A 94 -14.47 12.83 -2.07
CA TRP A 94 -13.82 13.92 -2.80
C TRP A 94 -12.52 13.45 -3.46
N MET A 95 -11.72 12.69 -2.71
CA MET A 95 -10.47 12.14 -3.23
C MET A 95 -10.71 11.19 -4.40
N ARG A 96 -11.81 10.39 -4.37
CA ARG A 96 -12.18 9.54 -5.49
C ARG A 96 -12.46 10.36 -6.75
N CYS A 97 -13.22 11.47 -6.65
CA CYS A 97 -13.47 12.35 -7.78
C CYS A 97 -12.16 12.96 -8.33
N LEU A 98 -11.30 13.48 -7.44
CA LEU A 98 -10.01 14.04 -7.86
C LEU A 98 -9.10 12.99 -8.53
N MET A 99 -9.07 11.76 -8.01
CA MET A 99 -8.31 10.67 -8.61
C MET A 99 -8.85 10.28 -10.00
N ASP A 100 -10.18 10.24 -10.16
CA ASP A 100 -10.81 9.99 -11.46
C ASP A 100 -10.48 11.11 -12.47
N ASP A 101 -10.46 12.37 -12.05
CA ASP A 101 -10.11 13.52 -12.90
C ASP A 101 -8.62 13.49 -13.31
N VAL A 102 -7.73 13.19 -12.38
CA VAL A 102 -6.28 13.21 -12.62
C VAL A 102 -5.82 11.93 -13.32
N PHE A 103 -6.11 10.76 -12.77
CA PHE A 103 -5.62 9.48 -13.28
C PHE A 103 -6.52 8.87 -14.38
N GLY A 104 -7.78 9.29 -14.41
CA GLY A 104 -8.81 8.78 -15.32
C GLY A 104 -9.56 7.58 -14.75
N TYR A 105 -10.89 7.62 -14.80
CA TYR A 105 -11.76 6.56 -14.28
C TYR A 105 -11.40 5.15 -14.78
N LYS A 106 -10.99 5.02 -16.04
CA LYS A 106 -10.59 3.72 -16.64
C LYS A 106 -9.42 3.04 -15.92
N ASN A 107 -8.60 3.81 -15.21
CA ASN A 107 -7.44 3.33 -14.48
C ASN A 107 -7.75 2.96 -13.02
N PHE A 108 -8.97 3.24 -12.56
CA PHE A 108 -9.44 2.73 -11.27
C PHE A 108 -9.56 1.22 -11.29
N LYS A 109 -9.02 0.56 -10.26
CA LYS A 109 -9.03 -0.91 -10.12
C LYS A 109 -9.92 -1.36 -8.97
N ASN A 110 -9.66 -0.87 -7.76
CA ASN A 110 -10.40 -1.25 -6.57
C ASN A 110 -10.53 -0.07 -5.59
N GLU A 111 -11.61 -0.10 -4.81
CA GLU A 111 -11.67 0.48 -3.49
C GLU A 111 -11.41 -0.66 -2.50
N ILE A 112 -10.33 -0.54 -1.73
CA ILE A 112 -9.91 -1.53 -0.74
C ILE A 112 -10.28 -1.00 0.63
N ILE A 113 -10.92 -1.84 1.44
CA ILE A 113 -11.30 -1.51 2.81
C ILE A 113 -10.32 -2.20 3.75
N TRP A 114 -9.51 -1.42 4.44
CA TRP A 114 -8.77 -1.94 5.57
C TRP A 114 -9.66 -1.92 6.81
N TYR A 115 -10.17 -3.09 7.20
CA TYR A 115 -10.98 -3.29 8.38
C TYR A 115 -10.09 -3.69 9.56
N TYR A 116 -10.22 -2.97 10.67
CA TYR A 116 -9.49 -3.23 11.91
C TYR A 116 -10.46 -3.54 13.05
N MET A 117 -10.65 -4.85 13.32
CA MET A 117 -11.61 -5.36 14.30
C MET A 117 -11.30 -4.98 15.75
N ASN A 118 -10.07 -4.56 16.04
CA ASN A 118 -9.61 -4.22 17.39
C ASN A 118 -9.84 -2.75 17.78
N LYS A 119 -10.68 -2.01 17.03
CA LYS A 119 -11.09 -0.65 17.39
C LYS A 119 -11.96 -0.67 18.64
N ILE A 120 -11.56 0.12 19.65
CA ILE A 120 -12.38 0.31 20.87
C ILE A 120 -13.56 1.23 20.51
N PRO A 121 -14.82 0.78 20.70
CA PRO A 121 -15.99 1.60 20.44
C PRO A 121 -16.08 2.81 21.39
N ASP A 122 -16.49 3.97 20.86
CA ASP A 122 -16.89 5.10 21.69
C ASP A 122 -18.44 5.13 21.79
N THR A 123 -18.95 4.55 22.85
CA THR A 123 -20.40 4.40 23.09
C THR A 123 -21.15 5.71 23.30
N ARG A 124 -20.43 6.83 23.50
CA ARG A 124 -21.04 8.17 23.61
C ARG A 124 -21.53 8.70 22.26
N LYS A 125 -20.99 8.16 21.16
CA LYS A 125 -21.36 8.57 19.79
C LYS A 125 -22.63 7.86 19.35
N LYS A 126 -23.57 8.61 18.81
CA LYS A 126 -24.82 8.10 18.23
C LYS A 126 -24.61 7.67 16.78
N MET A 127 -23.62 6.83 16.52
CA MET A 127 -23.26 6.34 15.18
C MET A 127 -22.51 5.00 15.28
N PHE A 128 -22.45 4.26 14.21
CA PHE A 128 -21.60 3.07 14.15
C PHE A 128 -20.13 3.41 14.36
N THR A 129 -19.39 2.51 15.03
CA THR A 129 -17.96 2.69 15.23
C THR A 129 -17.22 2.66 13.89
N GLN A 130 -16.49 3.74 13.60
CA GLN A 130 -15.58 3.77 12.46
C GLN A 130 -14.41 2.83 12.71
N SER A 131 -14.36 1.70 12.03
CA SER A 131 -13.35 0.65 12.19
C SER A 131 -12.70 0.24 10.87
N ASN A 132 -12.66 1.17 9.92
CA ASN A 132 -12.01 0.97 8.63
C ASN A 132 -11.43 2.26 8.08
N ASP A 133 -10.38 2.12 7.26
CA ASP A 133 -9.90 3.11 6.31
C ASP A 133 -10.21 2.64 4.89
N VAL A 134 -10.19 3.58 3.96
CA VAL A 134 -10.39 3.34 2.52
C VAL A 134 -9.06 3.52 1.82
N ILE A 135 -8.72 2.61 0.92
CA ILE A 135 -7.55 2.70 0.04
C ILE A 135 -8.04 2.68 -1.41
N LEU A 136 -7.79 3.77 -2.14
CA LEU A 136 -8.10 3.85 -3.56
C LEU A 136 -6.93 3.32 -4.37
N PHE A 137 -7.18 2.31 -5.20
CA PHE A 137 -6.18 1.71 -6.08
C PHE A 137 -6.42 2.08 -7.54
N TYR A 138 -5.43 2.76 -8.13
CA TYR A 138 -5.34 3.05 -9.55
C TYR A 138 -4.07 2.45 -10.14
N ALA A 139 -4.15 1.98 -11.39
CA ALA A 139 -2.99 1.45 -12.10
C ALA A 139 -3.03 1.81 -13.58
N MET A 140 -1.86 2.16 -14.12
CA MET A 140 -1.69 2.68 -15.46
C MET A 140 -1.29 1.55 -16.42
N GLY A 141 -1.76 1.60 -17.66
CA GLY A 141 -1.31 0.71 -18.73
C GLY A 141 -1.29 -0.78 -18.39
N ASP A 142 -0.20 -1.45 -18.77
CA ASP A 142 0.08 -2.87 -18.45
C ASP A 142 0.87 -2.95 -17.14
N TYR A 143 0.17 -2.77 -16.03
CA TYR A 143 0.73 -2.69 -14.68
C TYR A 143 1.07 -4.05 -14.09
N THR A 144 2.07 -4.07 -13.22
CA THR A 144 2.41 -5.25 -12.41
C THR A 144 1.31 -5.55 -11.40
N PHE A 145 0.80 -6.78 -11.41
CA PHE A 145 -0.09 -7.28 -10.36
C PHE A 145 0.20 -8.74 -10.03
N ASN A 146 0.90 -8.94 -8.93
CA ASN A 146 1.18 -10.26 -8.37
C ASN A 146 0.02 -10.68 -7.47
N THR A 147 -0.53 -11.86 -7.71
CA THR A 147 -1.65 -12.37 -6.92
C THR A 147 -1.20 -12.61 -5.47
N ILE A 148 -1.87 -11.97 -4.53
CA ILE A 148 -1.68 -12.19 -3.09
C ILE A 148 -2.69 -13.24 -2.63
N GLU A 149 -2.22 -14.17 -1.80
CA GLU A 149 -3.07 -15.18 -1.17
C GLU A 149 -3.14 -14.99 0.35
N ASP A 150 -4.34 -15.08 0.88
CA ASP A 150 -4.62 -15.08 2.32
C ASP A 150 -4.84 -16.50 2.81
N ALA A 151 -4.33 -16.80 4.00
CA ALA A 151 -4.63 -18.05 4.68
C ALA A 151 -6.14 -18.14 4.99
N ARG A 152 -6.73 -19.31 4.81
CA ARG A 152 -8.10 -19.58 5.21
C ARG A 152 -8.15 -19.91 6.70
N ALA A 153 -9.16 -19.39 7.39
CA ALA A 153 -9.41 -19.76 8.80
C ALA A 153 -9.69 -21.27 8.94
N LYS A 154 -10.26 -21.89 7.91
CA LYS A 154 -10.45 -23.35 7.80
C LYS A 154 -10.16 -23.78 6.37
N PRO A 155 -9.34 -24.82 6.16
CA PRO A 155 -9.15 -25.42 4.84
C PRO A 155 -10.49 -25.89 4.25
N ILE A 156 -10.60 -25.82 2.94
CA ILE A 156 -11.76 -26.34 2.20
C ILE A 156 -11.30 -27.42 1.23
N VAL A 157 -12.19 -28.38 0.99
CA VAL A 157 -12.00 -29.40 -0.02
C VAL A 157 -12.70 -28.96 -1.30
N VAL A 158 -11.97 -28.88 -2.40
CA VAL A 158 -12.50 -28.48 -3.71
C VAL A 158 -12.17 -29.51 -4.77
N SER A 159 -13.00 -29.63 -5.78
CA SER A 159 -12.69 -30.49 -6.93
C SER A 159 -11.47 -29.96 -7.66
N LYS A 160 -10.51 -30.83 -7.93
CA LYS A 160 -9.32 -30.49 -8.71
C LYS A 160 -9.72 -30.17 -10.16
N ILE A 161 -9.26 -29.04 -10.67
CA ILE A 161 -9.60 -28.54 -12.00
C ILE A 161 -8.31 -28.36 -12.80
N LYS A 162 -8.33 -28.78 -14.08
CA LYS A 162 -7.30 -28.44 -15.06
C LYS A 162 -7.90 -27.59 -16.20
N LYS A 163 -7.09 -26.72 -16.78
CA LYS A 163 -7.47 -25.98 -18.00
C LYS A 163 -6.98 -26.74 -19.23
N VAL A 164 -7.89 -27.02 -20.17
CA VAL A 164 -7.57 -27.60 -21.48
C VAL A 164 -8.23 -26.72 -22.53
N ASN A 165 -7.45 -26.16 -23.44
CA ASN A 165 -7.92 -25.24 -24.47
C ASN A 165 -8.79 -24.09 -23.91
N GLY A 166 -8.35 -23.50 -22.79
CA GLY A 166 -9.06 -22.40 -22.11
C GLY A 166 -10.29 -22.81 -21.29
N LYS A 167 -10.78 -24.06 -21.41
CA LYS A 167 -11.94 -24.56 -20.64
C LYS A 167 -11.50 -25.22 -19.35
N LYS A 168 -12.26 -24.98 -18.28
CA LYS A 168 -12.07 -25.67 -16.99
C LYS A 168 -12.66 -27.07 -17.06
N ILE A 169 -11.87 -28.08 -16.74
CA ILE A 169 -12.29 -29.49 -16.71
C ILE A 169 -12.00 -30.06 -15.32
N TYR A 170 -12.96 -30.73 -14.73
CA TYR A 170 -12.76 -31.47 -13.48
C TYR A 170 -11.89 -32.69 -13.72
N VAL A 171 -10.85 -32.83 -12.89
CA VAL A 171 -9.91 -33.96 -12.94
C VAL A 171 -10.60 -35.18 -12.32
N LYS A 172 -10.53 -36.30 -13.02
CA LYS A 172 -11.03 -37.59 -12.55
C LYS A 172 -9.87 -38.59 -12.45
N ASP A 173 -10.01 -39.56 -11.56
CA ASP A 173 -9.11 -40.72 -11.47
C ASP A 173 -9.41 -41.73 -12.59
N ASP A 174 -8.68 -42.85 -12.59
CA ASP A 174 -8.82 -43.92 -13.58
C ASP A 174 -10.19 -44.63 -13.53
N ASP A 175 -10.86 -44.57 -12.38
CA ASP A 175 -12.19 -45.11 -12.16
C ASP A 175 -13.31 -44.09 -12.48
N GLY A 176 -12.96 -42.89 -12.95
CA GLY A 176 -13.89 -41.83 -13.32
C GLY A 176 -14.42 -41.01 -12.15
N LYS A 177 -13.92 -41.21 -10.92
CA LYS A 177 -14.25 -40.40 -9.74
C LYS A 177 -13.54 -39.09 -9.74
N GLY A 178 -14.17 -38.02 -9.22
CA GLY A 178 -13.58 -36.71 -9.09
C GLY A 178 -12.39 -36.72 -8.11
N ILE A 179 -11.27 -36.09 -8.50
CA ILE A 179 -10.15 -35.85 -7.62
C ILE A 179 -10.39 -34.55 -6.90
N TYR A 180 -10.10 -34.52 -5.59
CA TYR A 180 -10.25 -33.35 -4.73
C TYR A 180 -8.88 -32.89 -4.22
N GLU A 181 -8.77 -31.60 -3.92
CA GLU A 181 -7.60 -31.00 -3.28
C GLU A 181 -8.05 -30.19 -2.08
N VAL A 182 -7.19 -30.12 -1.07
CA VAL A 182 -7.38 -29.23 0.08
C VAL A 182 -6.77 -27.87 -0.26
N ARG A 183 -7.54 -26.81 -0.04
CA ARG A 183 -7.07 -25.43 -0.17
C ARG A 183 -7.12 -24.76 1.19
N ASP A 184 -5.96 -24.35 1.67
CA ASP A 184 -5.73 -23.61 2.91
C ASP A 184 -5.53 -22.11 2.68
N SER A 185 -5.44 -21.68 1.41
CA SER A 185 -5.35 -20.30 1.00
C SER A 185 -6.49 -19.90 0.05
N ARG A 186 -6.64 -18.59 -0.15
CA ARG A 186 -7.54 -17.97 -1.13
C ARG A 186 -6.91 -16.70 -1.68
N VAL A 187 -7.26 -16.33 -2.89
CA VAL A 187 -6.90 -15.01 -3.44
C VAL A 187 -7.42 -13.92 -2.50
N ALA A 188 -6.59 -12.94 -2.24
CA ALA A 188 -6.91 -11.83 -1.35
C ALA A 188 -8.12 -11.03 -1.83
N ASP A 189 -8.96 -10.63 -0.88
CA ASP A 189 -10.14 -9.79 -1.11
C ASP A 189 -9.82 -8.30 -1.07
N SER A 190 -10.75 -7.47 -1.54
CA SER A 190 -10.70 -6.02 -1.34
C SER A 190 -11.07 -5.58 0.08
N VAL A 191 -11.46 -6.49 0.97
CA VAL A 191 -11.63 -6.23 2.40
C VAL A 191 -10.49 -6.90 3.15
N VAL A 192 -9.56 -6.09 3.64
CA VAL A 192 -8.35 -6.53 4.33
C VAL A 192 -8.57 -6.45 5.83
N ASN A 193 -8.52 -7.59 6.52
CA ASN A 193 -8.71 -7.67 7.97
C ASN A 193 -7.35 -7.81 8.67
N ILE A 194 -6.76 -6.69 9.03
CA ILE A 194 -5.48 -6.60 9.75
C ILE A 194 -5.69 -5.68 10.96
N PRO A 195 -5.33 -6.08 12.19
CA PRO A 195 -5.53 -5.25 13.37
C PRO A 195 -4.64 -4.00 13.34
N MET A 196 -5.14 -2.91 13.97
CA MET A 196 -4.31 -1.74 14.26
C MET A 196 -3.23 -2.09 15.29
N LEU A 197 -2.12 -1.35 15.21
CA LEU A 197 -1.02 -1.45 16.18
C LEU A 197 -1.41 -0.79 17.51
N HIS A 198 -1.70 -1.56 18.54
CA HIS A 198 -1.89 -1.06 19.89
C HIS A 198 -0.65 -1.28 20.76
N CYS A 199 -0.33 -2.53 21.06
CA CYS A 199 0.80 -2.92 21.92
C CYS A 199 1.74 -3.90 21.21
N GLN A 200 1.80 -3.87 19.89
CA GLN A 200 2.64 -4.79 19.12
C GLN A 200 4.11 -4.32 19.12
N PRO A 201 5.09 -5.25 19.03
CA PRO A 201 6.52 -4.93 19.10
C PRO A 201 7.00 -3.94 18.04
N GLU A 202 6.37 -3.92 16.85
CA GLU A 202 6.74 -3.00 15.78
C GLU A 202 6.32 -1.53 16.02
N ARG A 203 5.55 -1.26 17.10
CA ARG A 203 5.06 0.08 17.40
C ARG A 203 6.19 1.00 17.89
N THR A 204 6.42 2.12 17.19
CA THR A 204 7.43 3.11 17.54
C THR A 204 6.93 4.19 18.52
N GLY A 205 5.63 4.24 18.77
CA GLY A 205 4.99 5.36 19.50
C GLY A 205 4.59 6.53 18.59
N TYR A 206 4.96 6.52 17.30
CA TYR A 206 4.49 7.53 16.34
C TYR A 206 2.96 7.44 16.18
N PRO A 207 2.24 8.57 16.26
CA PRO A 207 0.81 8.59 16.01
C PRO A 207 0.49 8.03 14.62
N THR A 208 -0.61 7.30 14.50
CA THR A 208 -1.12 6.81 13.20
C THR A 208 -0.23 5.80 12.43
N GLN A 209 0.82 5.23 13.07
CA GLN A 209 1.65 4.19 12.44
C GLN A 209 0.81 3.05 11.87
N LYS A 210 1.07 2.68 10.62
CA LYS A 210 0.41 1.55 9.94
C LYS A 210 1.17 0.23 10.15
N PRO A 211 0.46 -0.91 10.19
CA PRO A 211 1.10 -2.24 10.26
C PRO A 211 1.95 -2.53 9.02
N LYS A 212 3.13 -3.13 9.19
CA LYS A 212 3.95 -3.60 8.07
C LYS A 212 3.21 -4.59 7.18
N GLU A 213 2.42 -5.49 7.78
CA GLU A 213 1.61 -6.47 7.06
C GLU A 213 0.68 -5.83 6.02
N LEU A 214 0.05 -4.69 6.38
CA LEU A 214 -0.82 -3.95 5.45
C LEU A 214 -0.05 -3.40 4.26
N ILE A 215 1.09 -2.75 4.52
CA ILE A 215 1.91 -2.11 3.49
C ILE A 215 2.58 -3.15 2.58
N SER A 216 3.09 -4.24 3.17
CA SER A 216 3.71 -5.34 2.43
C SER A 216 2.78 -5.92 1.37
N ARG A 217 1.49 -6.02 1.67
CA ARG A 217 0.47 -6.51 0.74
C ARG A 217 0.44 -5.71 -0.56
N PHE A 218 0.44 -4.38 -0.47
CA PHE A 218 0.37 -3.51 -1.66
C PHE A 218 1.69 -3.48 -2.42
N ILE A 219 2.82 -3.47 -1.71
CA ILE A 219 4.15 -3.51 -2.33
C ILE A 219 4.35 -4.82 -3.09
N LEU A 220 4.05 -5.96 -2.46
CA LEU A 220 4.17 -7.27 -3.11
C LEU A 220 3.22 -7.42 -4.30
N ALA A 221 1.98 -6.91 -4.20
CA ALA A 221 1.01 -6.99 -5.28
C ALA A 221 1.44 -6.20 -6.52
N SER A 222 2.07 -5.02 -6.34
CA SER A 222 2.27 -4.07 -7.44
C SER A 222 3.72 -3.77 -7.80
N THR A 223 4.67 -4.54 -7.24
CA THR A 223 6.11 -4.37 -7.56
C THR A 223 6.86 -5.69 -7.56
N ASN A 224 8.01 -5.69 -8.23
CA ASN A 224 9.03 -6.73 -8.16
C ASN A 224 10.27 -6.20 -7.44
N GLU A 225 11.24 -7.08 -7.11
CA GLU A 225 12.52 -6.67 -6.54
C GLU A 225 13.25 -5.68 -7.45
N GLY A 226 13.83 -4.65 -6.84
CA GLY A 226 14.51 -3.57 -7.55
C GLY A 226 13.61 -2.45 -8.05
N ASP A 227 12.28 -2.60 -8.06
CA ASP A 227 11.35 -1.54 -8.41
C ASP A 227 11.41 -0.39 -7.38
N THR A 228 11.05 0.81 -7.81
CA THR A 228 11.05 2.02 -6.98
C THR A 228 9.67 2.31 -6.43
N VAL A 229 9.57 2.34 -5.10
CA VAL A 229 8.37 2.72 -4.35
C VAL A 229 8.52 4.12 -3.78
N ALA A 230 7.46 4.91 -3.82
CA ALA A 230 7.45 6.25 -3.21
C ALA A 230 6.34 6.40 -2.17
N ASP A 231 6.65 7.15 -1.09
CA ASP A 231 5.69 7.58 -0.08
C ASP A 231 5.93 9.06 0.27
N TYR A 232 4.98 9.91 -0.10
CA TYR A 232 5.05 11.36 0.08
C TYR A 232 4.40 11.84 1.38
N TYR A 233 3.94 10.91 2.24
CA TYR A 233 3.38 11.14 3.57
C TYR A 233 3.95 10.11 4.55
N LEU A 234 5.27 10.07 4.65
CA LEU A 234 6.07 8.98 5.19
C LEU A 234 5.74 8.60 6.65
N GLY A 235 5.42 9.59 7.49
CA GLY A 235 5.14 9.38 8.91
C GLY A 235 6.24 8.59 9.61
N SER A 236 5.89 7.47 10.21
CA SER A 236 6.84 6.60 10.93
C SER A 236 7.76 5.76 10.04
N GLY A 237 7.67 5.90 8.71
CA GLY A 237 8.53 5.19 7.76
C GLY A 237 8.21 3.72 7.56
N THR A 238 6.99 3.28 7.82
CA THR A 238 6.62 1.86 7.63
C THR A 238 6.84 1.42 6.19
N THR A 239 6.48 2.25 5.20
CA THR A 239 6.68 1.97 3.78
C THR A 239 8.17 1.79 3.45
N ALA A 240 9.04 2.67 3.96
CA ALA A 240 10.49 2.59 3.75
C ALA A 240 11.10 1.29 4.31
N VAL A 241 10.69 0.92 5.53
CA VAL A 241 11.12 -0.32 6.19
C VAL A 241 10.71 -1.54 5.39
N VAL A 242 9.45 -1.61 4.96
CA VAL A 242 8.95 -2.73 4.15
C VAL A 242 9.66 -2.80 2.80
N CYS A 243 9.95 -1.66 2.16
CA CYS A 243 10.72 -1.63 0.91
C CYS A 243 12.12 -2.21 1.10
N LYS A 244 12.82 -1.85 2.18
CA LYS A 244 14.14 -2.41 2.50
C LYS A 244 14.07 -3.92 2.75
N GLU A 245 13.11 -4.39 3.55
CA GLU A 245 12.89 -5.81 3.83
C GLU A 245 12.58 -6.64 2.57
N LEU A 246 11.93 -6.02 1.58
CA LEU A 246 11.51 -6.67 0.34
C LEU A 246 12.43 -6.39 -0.85
N SER A 247 13.59 -5.76 -0.66
CA SER A 247 14.54 -5.41 -1.73
C SER A 247 13.96 -4.48 -2.81
N ARG A 248 13.15 -3.49 -2.40
CA ARG A 248 12.64 -2.42 -3.27
C ARG A 248 13.41 -1.14 -3.01
N ASN A 249 13.69 -0.36 -4.07
CA ASN A 249 14.18 1.00 -3.90
C ASN A 249 13.07 1.88 -3.32
N PHE A 250 13.45 2.89 -2.53
CA PHE A 250 12.49 3.73 -1.85
C PHE A 250 12.85 5.21 -1.93
N ILE A 251 11.84 6.04 -2.15
CA ILE A 251 11.90 7.50 -2.06
C ILE A 251 10.73 7.97 -1.21
N GLY A 252 10.98 8.80 -0.19
CA GLY A 252 9.91 9.35 0.62
C GLY A 252 10.27 10.63 1.32
N CYS A 253 9.23 11.33 1.79
CA CYS A 253 9.39 12.53 2.60
C CYS A 253 8.30 12.69 3.65
N ASP A 254 8.62 13.48 4.63
CA ASP A 254 7.70 14.05 5.60
C ASP A 254 8.12 15.47 5.90
N ILE A 255 7.17 16.35 6.17
CA ILE A 255 7.48 17.72 6.57
C ILE A 255 8.07 17.78 7.99
N ASN A 256 7.78 16.76 8.80
CA ASN A 256 8.25 16.67 10.18
C ASN A 256 9.63 15.99 10.25
N PRO A 257 10.71 16.68 10.66
CA PRO A 257 12.04 16.08 10.79
C PRO A 257 12.09 14.88 11.73
N LYS A 258 11.27 14.87 12.79
CA LYS A 258 11.17 13.75 13.73
C LYS A 258 10.67 12.46 13.07
N ALA A 259 9.79 12.55 12.06
CA ALA A 259 9.37 11.42 11.27
C ALA A 259 10.56 10.78 10.54
N ILE A 260 11.44 11.60 9.99
CA ILE A 260 12.66 11.14 9.31
C ILE A 260 13.65 10.50 10.30
N GLU A 261 13.84 11.07 11.49
CA GLU A 261 14.68 10.48 12.53
C GLU A 261 14.18 9.08 12.94
N ILE A 262 12.87 8.94 13.18
CA ILE A 262 12.25 7.65 13.50
C ILE A 262 12.43 6.67 12.35
N THR A 263 12.21 7.11 11.12
CA THR A 263 12.39 6.29 9.92
C THR A 263 13.81 5.77 9.80
N ASN A 264 14.81 6.64 9.93
CA ASN A 264 16.21 6.26 9.84
C ASN A 264 16.59 5.24 10.93
N ALA A 265 16.18 5.47 12.19
CA ALA A 265 16.42 4.51 13.27
C ALA A 265 15.78 3.14 13.00
N ARG A 266 14.59 3.10 12.38
CA ARG A 266 13.96 1.84 11.97
C ARG A 266 14.69 1.16 10.81
N LEU A 267 15.18 1.94 9.85
CA LEU A 267 15.94 1.42 8.71
C LEU A 267 17.29 0.83 9.16
N ASP A 268 17.95 1.45 10.14
CA ASP A 268 19.21 0.94 10.70
C ASP A 268 19.01 -0.40 11.43
N ALA A 269 17.81 -0.64 11.96
CA ALA A 269 17.46 -1.91 12.63
C ALA A 269 17.08 -3.04 11.66
N VAL A 270 16.90 -2.76 10.37
CA VAL A 270 16.65 -3.78 9.33
C VAL A 270 18.02 -4.29 8.85
N SER A 271 18.33 -5.54 9.15
CA SER A 271 19.55 -6.23 8.73
C SER A 271 19.52 -6.64 7.26
#